data_0e255b7191b4ce89c65eb208c25a2079
#
_entry.id   0e255b7191b4ce89c65eb208c25a2079
#
_cell.length_a   1.000
_cell.length_b   1.000
_cell.length_c   1.000
_cell.angle_alpha   90.00
_cell.angle_beta   90.00
_cell.angle_gamma   90.00
#
_symmetry.space_group_name_H-M   'P 1'
#
loop_
_entity.id
_entity.type
_entity.pdbx_description
1 polymer ?
#
loop_
_entity_poly.entity_id
_entity_poly.type
_entity_poly.pdbx_seq_one_letter_code
_entity_poly.pdbx_strand_id
1 'polypeptide(L)'
;TTPRIKFFLWQCYHGSIPTKDVLDSQGFNLDTACELCGCNSETIIHLLCDCGVARNVWRKLGINDANQDFYNTPLAEWLRKNCESSISFSRPRIPWSFIFPKAVWLIRLHCNNYVFKNKRINESIHL
;
A
#
# COMPACT_ATOMS: atom_id res chain seq x y z
N THR A 1 14.53 10.20 -2.56
CA THR A 1 13.06 10.11 -2.62
C THR A 1 12.49 11.42 -3.12
N THR A 2 11.61 11.38 -4.10
CA THR A 2 10.97 12.57 -4.66
C THR A 2 10.05 13.24 -3.62
N PRO A 3 9.82 14.57 -3.73
CA PRO A 3 8.87 15.23 -2.84
C PRO A 3 7.47 14.63 -2.85
N ARG A 4 7.02 14.15 -4.01
CA ARG A 4 5.70 13.50 -4.14
C ARG A 4 5.60 12.24 -3.29
N ILE A 5 6.62 11.40 -3.32
CA ILE A 5 6.65 10.16 -2.53
C ILE A 5 6.75 10.49 -1.04
N LYS A 6 7.57 11.47 -0.67
CA LYS A 6 7.68 11.93 0.72
C LYS A 6 6.34 12.43 1.26
N PHE A 7 5.62 13.20 0.47
CA PHE A 7 4.30 13.70 0.85
C PHE A 7 3.31 12.55 1.04
N PHE A 8 3.33 11.59 0.13
CA PHE A 8 2.47 10.41 0.23
C PHE A 8 2.75 9.61 1.51
N LEU A 9 4.02 9.37 1.83
CA LEU A 9 4.40 8.67 3.06
C LEU A 9 3.95 9.44 4.31
N TRP A 10 4.07 10.76 4.28
CA TRP A 10 3.59 11.63 5.35
C TRP A 10 2.08 11.47 5.55
N GLN A 11 1.31 11.47 4.45
CA GLN A 11 -0.12 11.26 4.49
C GLN A 11 -0.48 9.89 5.07
N CYS A 12 0.24 8.85 4.67
CA CYS A 12 0.04 7.50 5.21
C CYS A 12 0.27 7.47 6.72
N TYR A 13 1.38 8.07 7.16
CA TYR A 13 1.75 8.11 8.58
C TYR A 13 0.69 8.81 9.42
N HIS A 14 0.10 9.88 8.90
CA HIS A 14 -0.92 10.66 9.61
C HIS A 14 -2.35 10.20 9.37
N GLY A 15 -2.54 9.09 8.65
CA GLY A 15 -3.87 8.55 8.38
C GLY A 15 -4.74 9.43 7.51
N SER A 16 -4.14 10.25 6.66
CA SER A 16 -4.84 11.22 5.81
C SER A 16 -5.28 10.66 4.46
N ILE A 17 -4.95 9.42 4.16
CA ILE A 17 -5.37 8.77 2.92
C ILE A 17 -6.83 8.32 3.06
N PRO A 18 -7.72 8.71 2.12
CA PRO A 18 -9.15 8.39 2.23
C PRO A 18 -9.44 6.95 1.79
N THR A 19 -9.01 5.98 2.60
CA THR A 19 -9.37 4.57 2.41
C THR A 19 -10.83 4.36 2.82
N LYS A 20 -11.43 3.24 2.41
CA LYS A 20 -12.84 2.97 2.67
C LYS A 20 -13.17 2.91 4.15
N ASP A 21 -12.27 2.40 4.98
CA ASP A 21 -12.46 2.37 6.44
C ASP A 21 -12.55 3.77 7.03
N VAL A 22 -11.68 4.68 6.57
CA VAL A 22 -11.68 6.08 7.01
C VAL A 22 -12.97 6.78 6.55
N LEU A 23 -13.36 6.61 5.30
CA LEU A 23 -14.58 7.21 4.76
C LEU A 23 -15.82 6.68 5.47
N ASP A 24 -15.88 5.38 5.76
CA ASP A 24 -16.98 4.79 6.51
C ASP A 24 -17.08 5.38 7.92
N SER A 25 -15.94 5.53 8.60
CA SER A 25 -15.91 6.14 9.94
C SER A 25 -16.35 7.61 9.94
N GLN A 26 -16.24 8.29 8.79
CA GLN A 26 -16.68 9.67 8.61
C GLN A 26 -18.14 9.78 8.18
N GLY A 27 -18.89 8.68 8.15
CA GLY A 27 -20.32 8.69 7.89
C GLY A 27 -20.73 8.48 6.44
N PHE A 28 -19.80 8.10 5.54
CA PHE A 28 -20.14 7.83 4.14
C PHE A 28 -20.87 6.51 3.94
N ASN A 29 -20.94 5.67 4.95
CA ASN A 29 -21.70 4.42 4.95
C ASN A 29 -21.36 3.51 3.77
N LEU A 30 -20.07 3.20 3.62
CA LEU A 30 -19.55 2.40 2.51
C LEU A 30 -19.33 0.95 2.94
N ASP A 31 -19.41 0.04 1.96
CA ASP A 31 -18.82 -1.29 2.13
C ASP A 31 -17.30 -1.13 2.20
N THR A 32 -16.69 -1.53 3.31
CA THR A 32 -15.26 -1.33 3.56
C THR A 32 -14.38 -2.39 2.92
N ALA A 33 -14.95 -3.40 2.25
CA ALA A 33 -14.17 -4.46 1.63
C ALA A 33 -13.22 -3.93 0.57
N CYS A 34 -12.00 -4.48 0.54
CA CYS A 34 -10.99 -4.14 -0.46
C CYS A 34 -11.44 -4.62 -1.84
N GLU A 35 -11.48 -3.74 -2.82
CA GLU A 35 -11.90 -4.07 -4.19
C GLU A 35 -10.91 -5.01 -4.90
N LEU A 36 -9.65 -5.03 -4.47
CA LEU A 36 -8.63 -5.85 -5.10
C LEU A 36 -8.69 -7.31 -4.69
N CYS A 37 -8.98 -7.60 -3.42
CA CYS A 37 -9.00 -8.97 -2.92
C CYS A 37 -10.37 -9.41 -2.40
N GLY A 38 -11.25 -8.48 -2.04
CA GLY A 38 -12.58 -8.76 -1.53
C GLY A 38 -12.64 -9.39 -0.14
N CYS A 39 -11.51 -9.66 0.49
CA CYS A 39 -11.43 -10.48 1.69
C CYS A 39 -11.40 -9.68 2.99
N ASN A 40 -10.79 -8.50 2.97
CA ASN A 40 -10.53 -7.70 4.17
C ASN A 40 -10.95 -6.26 3.96
N SER A 41 -11.09 -5.53 5.08
CA SER A 41 -11.37 -4.10 5.02
C SER A 41 -10.23 -3.33 4.37
N GLU A 42 -10.57 -2.33 3.57
CA GLU A 42 -9.59 -1.47 2.92
C GLU A 42 -9.04 -0.47 3.92
N THR A 43 -7.90 -0.81 4.51
CA THR A 43 -7.10 0.09 5.35
C THR A 43 -5.82 0.43 4.59
N ILE A 44 -5.10 1.46 5.04
CA ILE A 44 -3.82 1.82 4.43
C ILE A 44 -2.84 0.65 4.52
N ILE A 45 -2.70 0.05 5.70
CA ILE A 45 -1.75 -1.06 5.88
C ILE A 45 -2.17 -2.28 5.06
N HIS A 46 -3.46 -2.54 4.90
CA HIS A 46 -3.91 -3.63 4.04
C HIS A 46 -3.50 -3.38 2.60
N LEU A 47 -3.79 -2.20 2.06
CA LEU A 47 -3.48 -1.86 0.66
C LEU A 47 -1.98 -1.92 0.36
N LEU A 48 -1.15 -1.46 1.29
CA LEU A 48 0.29 -1.33 1.06
C LEU A 48 1.08 -2.57 1.47
N CYS A 49 0.55 -3.39 2.34
CA CYS A 49 1.28 -4.51 2.94
C CYS A 49 0.57 -5.84 2.77
N ASP A 50 -0.67 -5.96 3.23
CA ASP A 50 -1.34 -7.24 3.42
C ASP A 50 -2.13 -7.74 2.22
N CYS A 51 -2.59 -6.85 1.34
CA CYS A 51 -3.35 -7.24 0.16
C CYS A 51 -2.50 -8.13 -0.75
N GLY A 52 -3.13 -9.12 -1.40
CA GLY A 52 -2.43 -10.03 -2.30
C GLY A 52 -1.62 -9.33 -3.39
N VAL A 53 -2.10 -8.20 -3.88
CA VAL A 53 -1.38 -7.37 -4.85
C VAL A 53 -0.08 -6.83 -4.25
N ALA A 54 -0.15 -6.28 -3.04
CA ALA A 54 1.01 -5.78 -2.33
C ALA A 54 1.99 -6.90 -1.98
N ARG A 55 1.48 -8.03 -1.48
CA ARG A 55 2.33 -9.19 -1.15
C ARG A 55 3.11 -9.69 -2.34
N ASN A 56 2.53 -9.65 -3.52
CA ASN A 56 3.21 -10.06 -4.74
C ASN A 56 4.42 -9.16 -5.03
N VAL A 57 4.30 -7.86 -4.82
CA VAL A 57 5.42 -6.92 -4.97
C VAL A 57 6.51 -7.19 -3.93
N TRP A 58 6.12 -7.34 -2.66
CA TRP A 58 7.08 -7.60 -1.57
C TRP A 58 7.81 -8.93 -1.78
N ARG A 59 7.11 -9.95 -2.23
CA ARG A 59 7.71 -11.25 -2.53
C ARG A 59 8.78 -11.12 -3.62
N LYS A 60 8.51 -10.37 -4.67
CA LYS A 60 9.48 -10.12 -5.76
C LYS A 60 10.70 -9.33 -5.27
N LEU A 61 10.53 -8.52 -4.23
CA LEU A 61 11.62 -7.77 -3.63
C LEU A 61 12.37 -8.55 -2.54
N GLY A 62 12.01 -9.82 -2.32
CA GLY A 62 12.71 -10.69 -1.40
C GLY A 62 12.12 -10.81 0.00
N ILE A 63 10.94 -10.22 0.24
CA ILE A 63 10.24 -10.38 1.53
C ILE A 63 9.45 -11.69 1.50
N ASN A 64 9.79 -12.60 2.39
CA ASN A 64 9.11 -13.89 2.52
C ASN A 64 7.71 -13.69 3.12
N ASP A 65 6.72 -14.44 2.62
CA ASP A 65 5.34 -14.38 3.13
C ASP A 65 5.25 -14.74 4.62
N ALA A 66 6.19 -15.52 5.12
CA ALA A 66 6.25 -15.92 6.53
C ALA A 66 6.97 -14.91 7.42
N ASN A 67 7.43 -13.79 6.87
CA ASN A 67 8.13 -12.74 7.64
C ASN A 67 7.13 -11.97 8.48
N GLN A 68 6.90 -12.43 9.71
CA GLN A 68 5.93 -11.83 10.61
C GLN A 68 6.33 -10.44 11.09
N ASP A 69 7.62 -10.17 11.18
CA ASP A 69 8.09 -8.82 11.55
C ASP A 69 7.66 -7.79 10.52
N PHE A 70 7.68 -8.15 9.24
CA PHE A 70 7.23 -7.27 8.18
C PHE A 70 5.71 -7.14 8.14
N TYR A 71 4.98 -8.26 8.21
CA TYR A 71 3.54 -8.27 7.97
C TYR A 71 2.66 -8.00 9.19
N ASN A 72 3.20 -8.07 10.40
CA ASN A 72 2.42 -7.87 11.64
C ASN A 72 2.81 -6.61 12.40
N THR A 73 3.47 -5.67 11.77
CA THR A 73 3.87 -4.42 12.40
C THR A 73 2.82 -3.34 12.16
N PRO A 74 2.44 -2.56 13.19
CA PRO A 74 1.51 -1.44 13.00
C PRO A 74 2.00 -0.43 11.98
N LEU A 75 1.08 0.25 11.30
CA LEU A 75 1.37 1.11 10.16
C LEU A 75 2.50 2.12 10.41
N ALA A 76 2.39 2.91 11.46
CA ALA A 76 3.38 3.97 11.73
C ALA A 76 4.78 3.39 11.95
N GLU A 77 4.87 2.31 12.72
CA GLU A 77 6.14 1.63 12.97
C GLU A 77 6.67 0.94 11.71
N TRP A 78 5.79 0.32 10.93
CA TRP A 78 6.13 -0.30 9.67
C TRP A 78 6.77 0.69 8.70
N LEU A 79 6.14 1.86 8.54
CA LEU A 79 6.67 2.92 7.69
C LEU A 79 8.03 3.41 8.18
N ARG A 80 8.14 3.72 9.48
CA ARG A 80 9.38 4.23 10.07
C ARG A 80 10.52 3.23 9.93
N LYS A 81 10.28 2.00 10.32
CA LYS A 81 11.27 0.93 10.32
C LYS A 81 11.86 0.70 8.94
N ASN A 82 10.99 0.62 7.94
CA ASN A 82 11.40 0.32 6.57
C ASN A 82 12.04 1.53 5.87
N CYS A 83 11.59 2.74 6.18
CA CYS A 83 12.18 3.95 5.63
C CYS A 83 13.56 4.26 6.21
N GLU A 84 13.89 3.74 7.39
CA GLU A 84 15.17 3.96 8.06
C GLU A 84 16.17 2.80 7.88
N SER A 85 15.74 1.69 7.28
CA SER A 85 16.57 0.50 7.18
C SER A 85 17.76 0.70 6.25
N SER A 86 18.96 0.40 6.77
CA SER A 86 20.20 0.43 5.98
C SER A 86 20.54 -0.91 5.34
N ILE A 87 19.72 -1.94 5.53
CA ILE A 87 19.95 -3.26 4.95
C ILE A 87 19.89 -3.18 3.44
N SER A 88 20.81 -3.88 2.75
CA SER A 88 20.87 -3.94 1.28
C SER A 88 20.55 -5.35 0.81
N PHE A 89 19.65 -5.47 -0.19
CA PHE A 89 19.10 -6.76 -0.60
C PHE A 89 19.59 -7.28 -1.93
N SER A 90 20.21 -6.48 -2.77
CA SER A 90 20.57 -6.91 -4.13
C SER A 90 21.89 -6.33 -4.58
N ARG A 91 22.37 -6.79 -5.74
CA ARG A 91 23.56 -6.22 -6.38
C ARG A 91 23.10 -5.40 -7.61
N PRO A 92 23.51 -4.10 -7.73
CA PRO A 92 24.31 -3.38 -6.76
C PRO A 92 23.59 -3.22 -5.43
N ARG A 93 24.31 -3.05 -4.35
CA ARG A 93 23.74 -2.94 -3.00
C ARG A 93 23.00 -1.61 -2.86
N ILE A 94 21.68 -1.68 -3.03
CA ILE A 94 20.82 -0.52 -2.85
C ILE A 94 20.18 -0.62 -1.47
N PRO A 95 20.29 0.41 -0.62
CA PRO A 95 19.68 0.37 0.71
C PRO A 95 18.16 0.19 0.62
N TRP A 96 17.60 -0.58 1.54
CA TRP A 96 16.15 -0.82 1.61
C TRP A 96 15.39 0.50 1.77
N SER A 97 15.97 1.47 2.47
CA SER A 97 15.38 2.81 2.64
C SER A 97 15.15 3.56 1.31
N PHE A 98 15.87 3.19 0.25
CA PHE A 98 15.61 3.71 -1.10
C PHE A 98 14.55 2.91 -1.84
N ILE A 99 14.55 1.59 -1.68
CA ILE A 99 13.64 0.69 -2.40
C ILE A 99 12.23 0.79 -1.83
N PHE A 100 12.09 0.78 -0.53
CA PHE A 100 10.79 0.70 0.16
C PHE A 100 9.84 1.86 -0.21
N PRO A 101 10.25 3.13 -0.15
CA PRO A 101 9.34 4.22 -0.52
C PRO A 101 8.84 4.14 -1.96
N LYS A 102 9.71 3.75 -2.89
CA LYS A 102 9.33 3.58 -4.30
C LYS A 102 8.36 2.42 -4.47
N ALA A 103 8.58 1.33 -3.77
CA ALA A 103 7.70 0.16 -3.82
C ALA A 103 6.30 0.51 -3.30
N VAL A 104 6.21 1.20 -2.18
CA VAL A 104 4.94 1.66 -1.62
C VAL A 104 4.21 2.56 -2.60
N TRP A 105 4.92 3.50 -3.22
CA TRP A 105 4.36 4.41 -4.21
C TRP A 105 3.83 3.65 -5.43
N LEU A 106 4.59 2.69 -5.95
CA LEU A 106 4.18 1.88 -7.10
C LEU A 106 2.96 1.02 -6.79
N ILE A 107 2.90 0.45 -5.59
CA ILE A 107 1.73 -0.31 -5.14
C ILE A 107 0.50 0.60 -5.15
N ARG A 108 0.63 1.81 -4.62
CA ARG A 108 -0.47 2.78 -4.59
C ARG A 108 -0.95 3.13 -5.99
N LEU A 109 -0.02 3.39 -6.91
CA LEU A 109 -0.37 3.70 -8.31
C LEU A 109 -1.05 2.53 -8.98
N HIS A 110 -0.57 1.31 -8.76
CA HIS A 110 -1.16 0.12 -9.34
C HIS A 110 -2.60 -0.09 -8.84
N CYS A 111 -2.83 0.06 -7.54
CA CYS A 111 -4.15 -0.06 -6.95
C CYS A 111 -5.11 1.00 -7.50
N ASN A 112 -4.66 2.24 -7.61
CA ASN A 112 -5.46 3.33 -8.17
C ASN A 112 -5.84 3.05 -9.62
N ASN A 113 -4.90 2.59 -10.43
CA ASN A 113 -5.16 2.28 -11.83
C ASN A 113 -6.16 1.14 -11.98
N TYR A 114 -6.06 0.12 -11.15
CA TYR A 114 -6.98 -1.01 -11.17
C TYR A 114 -8.41 -0.56 -10.87
N VAL A 115 -8.61 0.17 -9.79
CA VAL A 115 -9.93 0.68 -9.38
C VAL A 115 -10.49 1.62 -10.44
N PHE A 116 -9.66 2.51 -10.97
CA PHE A 116 -10.06 3.48 -11.98
C PHE A 116 -10.51 2.80 -13.29
N LYS A 117 -9.77 1.79 -13.74
CA LYS A 117 -10.13 1.03 -14.95
C LYS A 117 -11.44 0.28 -14.77
N ASN A 118 -11.66 -0.35 -13.63
CA ASN A 118 -12.90 -1.05 -13.33
C ASN A 118 -14.09 -0.10 -13.30
N LYS A 119 -13.94 1.07 -12.73
CA LYS A 119 -14.96 2.11 -12.73
C LYS A 119 -15.31 2.55 -14.15
N ARG A 120 -14.32 2.75 -15.00
CA ARG A 120 -14.53 3.13 -16.41
C ARG A 120 -15.29 2.07 -17.19
N ILE A 121 -14.92 0.81 -17.01
CA ILE A 121 -15.58 -0.32 -17.65
C ILE A 121 -17.04 -0.38 -17.22
N ASN A 122 -17.32 -0.24 -15.93
CA ASN A 122 -18.68 -0.26 -15.40
C ASN A 122 -19.52 0.91 -15.93
N GLU A 123 -18.96 2.08 -16.02
CA GLU A 123 -19.65 3.26 -16.59
C GLU A 123 -19.94 3.05 -18.07
N SER A 124 -19.03 2.43 -18.82
CA SER A 124 -19.24 2.12 -20.24
C SER A 124 -20.34 1.09 -20.45
N ILE A 125 -20.51 0.15 -19.53
CA ILE A 125 -21.55 -0.88 -19.60
C ILE A 125 -22.94 -0.29 -19.34
N HIS A 126 -23.02 0.78 -18.56
CA HIS A 126 -24.29 1.45 -18.22
C HIS A 126 -24.75 2.46 -19.28
N LEU A 127 -23.99 2.65 -20.31
CA LEU A 127 -24.36 3.47 -21.45
C LEU A 127 -25.16 2.66 -22.46
#